data_202b3ec6b1586f69dd6abd8f9fcd54cd
#
_entry.id   202b3ec6b1586f69dd6abd8f9fcd54cd
#
_cell.length_a   1.000
_cell.length_b   1.000
_cell.length_c   1.000
_cell.angle_alpha   90.00
_cell.angle_beta   90.00
_cell.angle_gamma   90.00
#
_symmetry.space_group_name_H-M   'P 1'
#
loop_
_entity.id
_entity.type
_entity.pdbx_description
1 polymer ?
#
loop_
_entity_poly.entity_id
_entity_poly.type
_entity_poly.pdbx_seq_one_letter_code
_entity_poly.pdbx_strand_id
1 'polypeptide(L)'
;EIAKYAKEHLPEEACGLIAGSEDENGRLITKVYYLTNTDHAEDHFTMDPKEQLAAIKDMRANGLKPLGNWHSHPSSPSRPSDEDIKLAYDPNASYMIMSLMAENPVINSFHIEGGQVTKEDLRIYSDEYYF
;
A
#
# COMPACT_ATOMS: atom_id res chain seq x y z
N GLU A 1 6.69 9.52 3.73
CA GLU A 1 5.52 10.03 3.03
C GLU A 1 4.24 9.27 3.42
N ILE A 2 4.24 7.93 3.24
CA ILE A 2 3.10 7.09 3.64
C ILE A 2 2.88 7.22 5.15
N ALA A 3 3.94 7.20 5.94
CA ALA A 3 3.84 7.31 7.40
C ALA A 3 3.19 8.62 7.82
N LYS A 4 3.58 9.73 7.18
CA LYS A 4 3.02 11.04 7.49
C LYS A 4 1.52 11.07 7.18
N TYR A 5 1.14 10.61 6.00
CA TYR A 5 -0.26 10.56 5.59
C TYR A 5 -1.09 9.68 6.53
N ALA A 6 -0.55 8.50 6.85
CA ALA A 6 -1.24 7.55 7.72
C ALA A 6 -1.45 8.12 9.14
N LYS A 7 -0.45 8.82 9.67
CA LYS A 7 -0.56 9.46 10.99
C LYS A 7 -1.60 10.58 11.00
N GLU A 8 -1.72 11.32 9.91
CA GLU A 8 -2.71 12.38 9.79
C GLU A 8 -4.15 11.84 9.76
N HIS A 9 -4.32 10.59 9.38
CA HIS A 9 -5.64 9.96 9.28
C HIS A 9 -6.01 9.11 10.49
N LEU A 10 -5.14 9.02 11.49
CA LEU A 10 -5.46 8.29 12.71
C LEU A 10 -6.75 8.84 13.32
N PRO A 11 -7.62 7.99 13.90
CA PRO A 11 -7.45 6.54 14.11
C PRO A 11 -7.89 5.65 12.95
N GLU A 12 -8.24 6.21 11.82
CA GLU A 12 -8.72 5.46 10.66
C GLU A 12 -7.58 4.81 9.89
N GLU A 13 -7.85 3.67 9.25
CA GLU A 13 -6.91 3.09 8.30
C GLU A 13 -6.78 4.04 7.10
N ALA A 14 -5.54 4.33 6.71
CA ALA A 14 -5.27 5.04 5.47
C ALA A 14 -5.00 4.01 4.37
N CYS A 15 -5.19 4.40 3.13
CA CYS A 15 -5.03 3.49 2.00
C CYS A 15 -4.65 4.21 0.72
N GLY A 16 -4.21 3.42 -0.27
CA GLY A 16 -3.88 3.94 -1.57
C GLY A 16 -3.34 2.89 -2.51
N LEU A 17 -2.80 3.36 -3.62
CA LEU A 17 -2.23 2.51 -4.66
C LEU A 17 -0.74 2.80 -4.81
N ILE A 18 -0.02 1.83 -5.37
CA ILE A 18 1.40 1.98 -5.69
C ILE A 18 1.62 1.65 -7.15
N ALA A 19 2.51 2.39 -7.79
CA ALA A 19 2.80 2.24 -9.21
C ALA A 19 4.29 2.48 -9.48
N GLY A 20 4.75 2.02 -10.62
CA GLY A 20 6.13 2.18 -11.03
C GLY A 20 6.48 1.31 -12.21
N SER A 21 7.58 0.59 -12.10
CA SER A 21 8.05 -0.31 -13.13
C SER A 21 8.37 -1.69 -12.55
N GLU A 22 8.39 -2.68 -13.42
CA GLU A 22 8.73 -4.04 -13.06
C GLU A 22 9.59 -4.65 -14.14
N ASP A 23 10.65 -5.33 -13.72
CA ASP A 23 11.50 -6.10 -14.62
C ASP A 23 11.87 -7.42 -13.92
N GLU A 24 12.83 -8.17 -14.52
CA GLU A 24 13.25 -9.45 -13.96
C GLU A 24 13.94 -9.33 -12.61
N ASN A 25 14.42 -8.13 -12.24
CA ASN A 25 15.10 -7.89 -10.97
C ASN A 25 14.15 -7.45 -9.85
N GLY A 26 12.89 -7.16 -10.18
CA GLY A 26 11.89 -6.79 -9.19
C GLY A 26 11.04 -5.60 -9.59
N ARG A 27 10.42 -5.01 -8.60
CA ARG A 27 9.50 -3.88 -8.76
C ARG A 27 10.10 -2.62 -8.17
N LEU A 28 10.03 -1.52 -8.93
CA LEU A 28 10.48 -0.21 -8.47
C LEU A 28 9.25 0.69 -8.32
N ILE A 29 8.93 1.05 -7.08
CA ILE A 29 7.82 1.94 -6.78
C ILE A 29 8.29 3.38 -6.97
N THR A 30 7.70 4.08 -7.92
CA THR A 30 8.06 5.48 -8.21
C THR A 30 6.93 6.44 -7.91
N LYS A 31 5.73 5.94 -7.67
CA LYS A 31 4.57 6.78 -7.35
C LYS A 31 3.68 6.10 -6.33
N VAL A 32 3.26 6.87 -5.33
CA VAL A 32 2.29 6.44 -4.32
C VAL A 32 1.06 7.32 -4.48
N TYR A 33 -0.11 6.68 -4.51
CA TYR A 33 -1.40 7.37 -4.57
C TYR A 33 -2.10 7.27 -3.24
N TYR A 34 -2.57 8.38 -2.74
CA TYR A 34 -3.25 8.48 -1.45
C TYR A 34 -4.75 8.61 -1.73
N LEU A 35 -5.52 7.62 -1.30
CA LEU A 35 -6.94 7.55 -1.58
C LEU A 35 -7.76 7.64 -0.29
N THR A 36 -9.01 8.06 -0.43
CA THR A 36 -9.92 8.14 0.70
C THR A 36 -10.40 6.75 1.12
N ASN A 37 -10.34 6.46 2.42
CA ASN A 37 -11.01 5.31 2.99
C ASN A 37 -12.46 5.69 3.23
N THR A 38 -13.36 5.24 2.36
CA THR A 38 -14.77 5.60 2.43
C THR A 38 -15.49 4.97 3.62
N ASP A 39 -14.91 3.94 4.23
CA ASP A 39 -15.45 3.31 5.42
C ASP A 39 -15.13 4.09 6.69
N HIS A 40 -14.12 4.97 6.65
CA HIS A 40 -13.67 5.75 7.81
C HIS A 40 -13.49 4.89 9.05
N ALA A 41 -12.93 3.69 8.86
CA ALA A 41 -12.82 2.71 9.93
C ALA A 41 -11.38 2.52 10.41
N GLU A 42 -11.24 2.01 11.64
CA GLU A 42 -9.95 1.82 12.28
C GLU A 42 -9.34 0.45 11.95
N ASP A 43 -10.13 -0.48 11.43
CA ASP A 43 -9.71 -1.87 11.21
C ASP A 43 -10.00 -2.40 9.81
N HIS A 44 -10.51 -1.57 8.93
CA HIS A 44 -10.71 -1.94 7.51
C HIS A 44 -10.79 -0.69 6.64
N PHE A 45 -10.80 -0.90 5.33
CA PHE A 45 -10.86 0.22 4.39
C PHE A 45 -11.55 -0.20 3.09
N THR A 46 -12.15 0.79 2.44
CA THR A 46 -12.64 0.70 1.07
C THR A 46 -12.16 1.94 0.34
N MET A 47 -11.46 1.74 -0.76
CA MET A 47 -10.97 2.87 -1.56
C MET A 47 -12.09 3.48 -2.38
N ASP A 48 -12.13 4.82 -2.43
CA ASP A 48 -13.11 5.53 -3.25
C ASP A 48 -12.95 5.11 -4.72
N PRO A 49 -14.00 4.56 -5.37
CA PRO A 49 -13.90 4.08 -6.75
C PRO A 49 -13.52 5.17 -7.76
N LYS A 50 -13.98 6.40 -7.56
CA LYS A 50 -13.65 7.51 -8.45
C LYS A 50 -12.18 7.88 -8.35
N GLU A 51 -11.65 7.89 -7.13
CA GLU A 51 -10.23 8.16 -6.89
C GLU A 51 -9.37 7.04 -7.43
N GLN A 52 -9.79 5.78 -7.31
CA GLN A 52 -9.08 4.65 -7.92
C GLN A 52 -8.99 4.82 -9.43
N LEU A 53 -10.10 5.14 -10.06
CA LEU A 53 -10.12 5.33 -11.52
C LEU A 53 -9.20 6.48 -11.95
N ALA A 54 -9.23 7.59 -11.22
CA ALA A 54 -8.35 8.73 -11.49
C ALA A 54 -6.87 8.33 -11.36
N ALA A 55 -6.54 7.55 -10.34
CA ALA A 55 -5.17 7.07 -10.14
C ALA A 55 -4.72 6.16 -11.29
N ILE A 56 -5.58 5.23 -11.72
CA ILE A 56 -5.27 4.34 -12.84
C ILE A 56 -5.05 5.14 -14.14
N LYS A 57 -5.87 6.15 -14.37
CA LYS A 57 -5.70 7.02 -15.54
C LYS A 57 -4.38 7.79 -15.48
N ASP A 58 -4.02 8.28 -14.30
CA ASP A 58 -2.75 8.97 -14.10
C ASP A 58 -1.56 8.03 -14.36
N MET A 59 -1.64 6.79 -13.88
CA MET A 59 -0.61 5.78 -14.14
C MET A 59 -0.42 5.57 -15.64
N ARG A 60 -1.53 5.40 -16.35
CA ARG A 60 -1.51 5.17 -17.80
C ARG A 60 -0.92 6.37 -18.55
N ALA A 61 -1.30 7.58 -18.17
CA ALA A 61 -0.81 8.80 -18.79
C ALA A 61 0.69 8.99 -18.58
N ASN A 62 1.24 8.49 -17.49
CA ASN A 62 2.65 8.64 -17.15
C ASN A 62 3.49 7.38 -17.42
N GLY A 63 2.92 6.39 -18.09
CA GLY A 63 3.65 5.16 -18.42
C GLY A 63 4.01 4.32 -17.19
N LEU A 64 3.23 4.41 -16.12
CA LEU A 64 3.47 3.67 -14.90
C LEU A 64 2.63 2.38 -14.88
N LYS A 65 3.23 1.32 -14.34
CA LYS A 65 2.54 0.06 -14.16
C LYS A 65 1.90 0.01 -12.77
N PRO A 66 0.63 -0.40 -12.66
CA PRO A 66 0.04 -0.67 -11.34
C PRO A 66 0.77 -1.83 -10.68
N LEU A 67 1.26 -1.64 -9.47
CA LEU A 67 2.02 -2.67 -8.74
C LEU A 67 1.25 -3.27 -7.58
N GLY A 68 0.30 -2.54 -7.02
CA GLY A 68 -0.48 -3.03 -5.90
C GLY A 68 -1.11 -1.91 -5.11
N ASN A 69 -1.33 -2.19 -3.84
CA ASN A 69 -1.93 -1.22 -2.94
C ASN A 69 -1.21 -1.18 -1.60
N TRP A 70 -1.56 -0.19 -0.80
CA TRP A 70 -1.03 -0.05 0.54
C TRP A 70 -2.15 0.39 1.48
N HIS A 71 -2.02 0.02 2.75
CA HIS A 71 -2.88 0.55 3.79
C HIS A 71 -2.13 0.58 5.12
N SER A 72 -2.68 1.29 6.09
CA SER A 72 -2.10 1.37 7.41
C SER A 72 -2.87 0.53 8.41
N HIS A 73 -2.14 0.00 9.41
CA HIS A 73 -2.72 -0.62 10.59
C HIS A 73 -2.45 0.31 11.76
N PRO A 74 -3.45 1.10 12.21
CA PRO A 74 -3.21 2.08 13.28
C PRO A 74 -2.73 1.48 14.58
N SER A 75 -3.20 0.28 14.94
CA SER A 75 -2.91 -0.35 16.22
C SER A 75 -2.59 -1.83 16.15
N SER A 76 -2.21 -2.33 14.99
CA SER A 76 -1.84 -3.74 14.80
C SER A 76 -0.53 -3.88 14.04
N PRO A 77 0.10 -5.08 14.04
CA PRO A 77 1.39 -5.27 13.37
C PRO A 77 1.33 -5.12 11.85
N SER A 78 2.49 -4.88 11.24
CA SER A 78 2.64 -4.82 9.78
C SER A 78 2.62 -6.22 9.18
N ARG A 79 1.43 -6.79 9.12
CA ARG A 79 1.17 -8.09 8.48
C ARG A 79 -0.31 -8.14 8.11
N PRO A 80 -0.69 -8.91 7.09
CA PRO A 80 -2.08 -9.00 6.68
C PRO A 80 -2.98 -9.53 7.79
N SER A 81 -4.12 -8.86 8.00
CA SER A 81 -5.18 -9.37 8.86
C SER A 81 -5.93 -10.48 8.11
N ASP A 82 -6.79 -11.21 8.82
CA ASP A 82 -7.62 -12.24 8.17
C ASP A 82 -8.49 -11.62 7.06
N GLU A 83 -9.01 -10.42 7.30
CA GLU A 83 -9.80 -9.70 6.30
C GLU A 83 -8.94 -9.29 5.12
N ASP A 84 -7.71 -8.82 5.36
CA ASP A 84 -6.78 -8.46 4.29
C ASP A 84 -6.52 -9.65 3.38
N ILE A 85 -6.32 -10.82 3.96
CA ILE A 85 -6.08 -12.05 3.19
C ILE A 85 -7.32 -12.42 2.39
N LYS A 86 -8.49 -12.34 3.00
CA LYS A 86 -9.77 -12.67 2.35
C LYS A 86 -10.04 -11.76 1.16
N LEU A 87 -9.69 -10.49 1.25
CA LEU A 87 -9.94 -9.50 0.22
C LEU A 87 -8.79 -9.34 -0.77
N ALA A 88 -7.75 -10.14 -0.68
CA ALA A 88 -6.62 -10.10 -1.61
C ALA A 88 -6.95 -10.90 -2.87
N TYR A 89 -7.59 -10.25 -3.82
CA TYR A 89 -8.07 -10.89 -5.04
C TYR A 89 -7.03 -10.96 -6.16
N ASP A 90 -5.97 -10.15 -6.09
CA ASP A 90 -4.98 -10.09 -7.14
C ASP A 90 -3.67 -10.75 -6.71
N PRO A 91 -3.36 -11.96 -7.23
CA PRO A 91 -2.14 -12.67 -6.85
C PRO A 91 -0.87 -12.00 -7.38
N ASN A 92 -0.99 -11.05 -8.30
CA ASN A 92 0.15 -10.36 -8.88
C ASN A 92 0.43 -9.01 -8.19
N ALA A 93 -0.45 -8.58 -7.30
CA ALA A 93 -0.28 -7.31 -6.61
C ALA A 93 0.66 -7.43 -5.41
N SER A 94 1.38 -6.34 -5.13
CA SER A 94 2.09 -6.18 -3.87
C SER A 94 1.16 -5.51 -2.88
N TYR A 95 1.05 -6.08 -1.68
CA TYR A 95 0.22 -5.54 -0.61
C TYR A 95 1.15 -4.98 0.46
N MET A 96 1.22 -3.65 0.54
CA MET A 96 2.08 -2.97 1.51
C MET A 96 1.27 -2.55 2.72
N ILE A 97 1.79 -2.82 3.90
CA ILE A 97 1.10 -2.52 5.16
C ILE A 97 2.03 -1.71 6.08
N MET A 98 1.57 -0.52 6.46
CA MET A 98 2.28 0.36 7.38
C MET A 98 1.66 0.24 8.76
N SER A 99 2.44 -0.27 9.71
CA SER A 99 1.99 -0.33 11.10
C SER A 99 2.38 0.94 11.86
N LEU A 100 1.43 1.48 12.59
CA LEU A 100 1.64 2.65 13.46
C LEU A 100 1.49 2.28 14.94
N MET A 101 1.47 0.96 15.26
CA MET A 101 1.26 0.54 16.66
C MET A 101 2.43 0.87 17.57
N ALA A 102 3.64 0.99 17.01
CA ALA A 102 4.83 1.36 17.77
C ALA A 102 5.22 2.80 17.47
N GLU A 103 6.14 3.34 18.24
CA GLU A 103 6.63 4.71 18.07
C GLU A 103 7.17 4.93 16.65
N ASN A 104 7.98 3.98 16.17
CA ASN A 104 8.51 4.04 14.82
C ASN A 104 7.64 3.25 13.86
N PRO A 105 7.16 3.87 12.77
CA PRO A 105 6.36 3.15 11.76
C PRO A 105 7.15 2.00 11.13
N VAL A 106 6.45 0.89 10.88
CA VAL A 106 7.04 -0.28 10.22
C VAL A 106 6.23 -0.57 8.96
N ILE A 107 6.91 -0.71 7.83
CA ILE A 107 6.27 -1.06 6.57
C ILE A 107 6.85 -2.36 6.01
N ASN A 108 5.97 -3.25 5.59
CA ASN A 108 6.34 -4.49 4.90
C ASN A 108 5.44 -4.66 3.68
N SER A 109 5.95 -5.41 2.71
CA SER A 109 5.19 -5.75 1.52
C SER A 109 4.95 -7.26 1.47
N PHE A 110 3.79 -7.65 0.97
CA PHE A 110 3.36 -9.05 0.96
C PHE A 110 2.78 -9.43 -0.40
N HIS A 111 3.01 -10.69 -0.77
CA HIS A 111 2.33 -11.34 -1.88
C HIS A 111 1.32 -12.30 -1.29
N ILE A 112 0.07 -12.24 -1.75
CA ILE A 112 -1.01 -13.06 -1.21
C ILE A 112 -1.70 -13.80 -2.37
N GLU A 113 -1.65 -15.13 -2.33
CA GLU A 113 -2.26 -15.96 -3.36
C GLU A 113 -2.91 -17.19 -2.71
N GLY A 114 -4.20 -17.37 -2.96
CA GLY A 114 -4.94 -18.51 -2.43
C GLY A 114 -4.88 -18.66 -0.92
N GLY A 115 -4.84 -17.53 -0.20
CA GLY A 115 -4.72 -17.53 1.26
C GLY A 115 -3.29 -17.69 1.76
N GLN A 116 -2.32 -17.90 0.88
CA GLN A 116 -0.91 -18.03 1.22
C GLN A 116 -0.24 -16.66 1.22
N VAL A 117 0.39 -16.29 2.33
CA VAL A 117 1.06 -15.00 2.49
C VAL A 117 2.57 -15.20 2.41
N THR A 118 3.22 -14.46 1.53
CA THR A 118 4.68 -14.44 1.40
C THR A 118 5.15 -13.02 1.58
N LYS A 119 6.08 -12.80 2.49
CA LYS A 119 6.68 -11.48 2.70
C LYS A 119 7.68 -11.21 1.57
N GLU A 120 7.54 -10.05 0.93
CA GLU A 120 8.44 -9.60 -0.11
C GLU A 120 9.58 -8.80 0.52
N ASP A 121 10.79 -8.91 -0.10
CA ASP A 121 11.91 -8.10 0.32
C ASP A 121 11.65 -6.66 -0.11
N LEU A 122 11.60 -5.74 0.86
CA LEU A 122 11.30 -4.33 0.61
C LEU A 122 12.50 -3.49 0.96
N ARG A 123 13.01 -2.74 -0.04
CA ARG A 123 14.10 -1.79 0.16
C ARG A 123 13.58 -0.39 -0.04
N ILE A 124 13.90 0.48 0.88
CA ILE A 124 13.42 1.86 0.86
C ILE A 124 14.56 2.77 0.45
N TYR A 125 14.34 3.53 -0.62
CA TYR A 125 15.28 4.54 -1.08
C TYR A 125 14.69 5.91 -0.82
N SER A 126 15.42 6.72 -0.07
CA SER A 126 14.98 8.09 0.22
C SER A 126 15.49 9.04 -0.87
N ASP A 127 14.65 9.96 -1.31
CA ASP A 127 15.05 11.00 -2.25
C ASP A 127 16.22 11.83 -1.72
N GLU A 128 16.38 11.90 -0.41
CA GLU A 128 17.46 12.62 0.25
C GLU A 128 18.83 12.07 -0.13
N TYR A 129 18.90 10.82 -0.54
CA TYR A 129 20.16 10.17 -0.90
C TYR A 129 20.58 10.42 -2.34
N TYR A 130 19.78 11.11 -3.12
CA TYR A 130 20.06 11.38 -4.53
C TYR A 130 20.48 12.81 -4.82
N PHE A 131 20.70 13.56 -3.78
CA PHE A 131 21.09 14.96 -3.92
C PHE A 131 22.60 15.19 -3.64
#